data_68ae69221c21e3d524e44227aba347da
#
_entry.id   68ae69221c21e3d524e44227aba347da
#
_cell.length_a   1.000
_cell.length_b   1.000
_cell.length_c   1.000
_cell.angle_alpha   90.00
_cell.angle_beta   90.00
_cell.angle_gamma   90.00
#
_symmetry.space_group_name_H-M   'P 1'
#
loop_
_entity.id
_entity.type
_entity.pdbx_description
1 polymer ?
#
loop_
_entity_poly.entity_id
_entity_poly.type
_entity_poly.pdbx_seq_one_letter_code
_entity_poly.pdbx_strand_id
1 'polypeptide(L)'
;MSRPIPHSPRRLLRGESVADYAIRDVLIRQGEFVTGTVLDLGCGSRPYENCFNGRVKRWVGADYPASGHPPAARVEVFADAMELPLADQSFDTVLCTQVLEHVPEPLDVLRESLRVLRPGGHLVLTAPQYNGLHGEPQDFYRYTKYGLEHLAKKAGFTVKRIEPIGGLITLFTFQTTIHCAPLRCWLLLGLWQWAGWKLDEMFPRPKDCMGYLLIAAKPDASPNRPRTIFSGGAANTPC
;
A
#
# COMPACT_ATOMS: atom_id res chain seq x y z
N MET A 1 5.65 26.18 2.33
CA MET A 1 4.60 25.24 1.90
C MET A 1 4.88 24.84 0.46
N SER A 2 5.51 23.69 0.21
CA SER A 2 5.72 23.18 -1.14
C SER A 2 4.37 22.73 -1.70
N ARG A 3 4.02 23.20 -2.89
CA ARG A 3 2.81 22.73 -3.59
C ARG A 3 2.93 21.23 -3.85
N PRO A 4 1.82 20.44 -3.74
CA PRO A 4 1.84 19.05 -4.16
C PRO A 4 2.40 18.97 -5.58
N ILE A 5 3.29 18.00 -5.82
CA ILE A 5 3.92 17.84 -7.13
C ILE A 5 2.81 17.56 -8.14
N PRO A 6 2.59 18.43 -9.15
CA PRO A 6 1.47 18.26 -10.04
C PRO A 6 1.58 16.92 -10.78
N HIS A 7 0.47 16.23 -10.90
CA HIS A 7 0.27 15.11 -11.81
C HIS A 7 0.57 15.59 -13.23
N SER A 8 1.79 15.41 -13.67
CA SER A 8 2.19 15.85 -15.01
C SER A 8 2.56 14.63 -15.85
N PRO A 9 1.88 14.41 -16.99
CA PRO A 9 2.27 13.36 -17.94
C PRO A 9 3.72 13.47 -18.42
N ARG A 10 4.35 14.63 -18.21
CA ARG A 10 5.80 14.82 -18.45
C ARG A 10 6.69 13.86 -17.67
N ARG A 11 6.18 13.26 -16.58
CA ARG A 11 6.94 12.27 -15.80
C ARG A 11 7.12 10.96 -16.59
N LEU A 12 6.09 10.49 -17.28
CA LEU A 12 6.18 9.33 -18.17
C LEU A 12 7.18 9.59 -19.31
N LEU A 13 7.17 10.79 -19.88
CA LEU A 13 8.13 11.19 -20.92
C LEU A 13 9.58 11.32 -20.41
N ARG A 14 9.76 11.41 -19.08
CA ARG A 14 11.07 11.44 -18.41
C ARG A 14 11.53 10.09 -17.89
N GLY A 15 10.79 9.02 -18.22
CA GLY A 15 11.15 7.64 -17.87
C GLY A 15 10.55 7.12 -16.56
N GLU A 16 9.60 7.85 -15.94
CA GLU A 16 8.81 7.25 -14.84
C GLU A 16 7.97 6.10 -15.41
N SER A 17 7.92 4.98 -14.70
CA SER A 17 7.04 3.87 -15.05
C SER A 17 5.58 4.30 -14.93
N VAL A 18 4.71 3.84 -15.87
CA VAL A 18 3.29 4.08 -15.75
C VAL A 18 2.68 3.39 -14.51
N ALA A 19 3.31 2.33 -14.00
CA ALA A 19 2.91 1.71 -12.74
C ALA A 19 3.11 2.67 -11.56
N ASP A 20 4.29 3.27 -11.42
CA ASP A 20 4.57 4.25 -10.37
C ASP A 20 3.69 5.49 -10.52
N TYR A 21 3.46 5.91 -11.75
CA TYR A 21 2.56 7.01 -12.06
C TYR A 21 1.12 6.71 -11.61
N ALA A 22 0.61 5.51 -11.91
CA ALA A 22 -0.74 5.07 -11.55
C ALA A 22 -0.91 4.93 -10.01
N ILE A 23 0.09 4.38 -9.32
CA ILE A 23 0.11 4.31 -7.85
C ILE A 23 0.10 5.73 -7.26
N ARG A 24 0.96 6.60 -7.76
CA ARG A 24 1.02 8.00 -7.32
C ARG A 24 -0.31 8.73 -7.52
N ASP A 25 -0.97 8.51 -8.66
CA ASP A 25 -2.27 9.11 -8.97
C ASP A 25 -3.32 8.73 -7.94
N VAL A 26 -3.49 7.45 -7.69
CA VAL A 26 -4.49 6.99 -6.73
C VAL A 26 -4.17 7.45 -5.30
N LEU A 27 -2.89 7.48 -4.91
CA LEU A 27 -2.46 7.96 -3.60
C LEU A 27 -2.73 9.46 -3.42
N ILE A 28 -2.49 10.29 -4.44
CA ILE A 28 -2.79 11.73 -4.39
C ILE A 28 -4.31 11.97 -4.27
N ARG A 29 -5.12 11.25 -5.05
CA ARG A 29 -6.59 11.36 -4.98
C ARG A 29 -7.14 10.97 -3.61
N GLN A 30 -6.51 10.02 -2.93
CA GLN A 30 -6.90 9.52 -1.62
C GLN A 30 -6.05 10.10 -0.47
N GLY A 31 -5.31 11.16 -0.73
CA GLY A 31 -4.39 11.79 0.23
C GLY A 31 -5.06 12.32 1.51
N GLU A 32 -6.39 12.42 1.55
CA GLU A 32 -7.14 12.77 2.76
C GLU A 32 -6.97 11.75 3.90
N PHE A 33 -6.66 10.50 3.57
CA PHE A 33 -6.44 9.41 4.53
C PHE A 33 -4.99 9.32 5.03
N VAL A 34 -4.06 10.08 4.45
CA VAL A 34 -2.65 10.10 4.86
C VAL A 34 -2.36 11.37 5.64
N THR A 35 -2.39 11.27 6.98
CA THR A 35 -2.31 12.42 7.88
C THR A 35 -1.50 12.10 9.14
N GLY A 36 -1.11 13.14 9.87
CA GLY A 36 -0.48 13.01 11.18
C GLY A 36 0.91 12.38 11.15
N THR A 37 1.17 11.43 12.05
CA THR A 37 2.40 10.64 12.07
C THR A 37 2.21 9.42 11.19
N VAL A 38 2.99 9.32 10.10
CA VAL A 38 2.90 8.26 9.09
C VAL A 38 4.04 7.27 9.28
N LEU A 39 3.71 5.98 9.33
CA LEU A 39 4.64 4.89 9.10
C LEU A 39 4.58 4.51 7.62
N ASP A 40 5.71 4.64 6.92
CA ASP A 40 5.88 4.17 5.55
C ASP A 40 6.56 2.79 5.61
N LEU A 41 5.78 1.75 5.48
CA LEU A 41 6.19 0.36 5.62
C LEU A 41 6.62 -0.20 4.27
N GLY A 42 7.87 -0.69 4.16
CA GLY A 42 8.52 -1.00 2.91
C GLY A 42 8.84 0.29 2.13
N CYS A 43 9.41 1.28 2.83
CA CYS A 43 9.52 2.64 2.34
C CYS A 43 10.46 2.82 1.13
N GLY A 44 11.41 1.92 0.92
CA GLY A 44 12.43 2.05 -0.13
C GLY A 44 13.07 3.44 -0.13
N SER A 45 13.06 4.09 -1.29
CA SER A 45 13.55 5.48 -1.46
C SER A 45 12.52 6.55 -1.09
N ARG A 46 11.37 6.19 -0.54
CA ARG A 46 10.21 7.07 -0.24
C ARG A 46 9.66 7.80 -1.45
N PRO A 47 9.31 7.10 -2.53
CA PRO A 47 8.90 7.73 -3.78
C PRO A 47 7.59 8.53 -3.66
N TYR A 48 6.79 8.27 -2.62
CA TYR A 48 5.46 8.84 -2.43
C TYR A 48 5.38 9.90 -1.32
N GLU A 49 6.43 10.12 -0.53
CA GLU A 49 6.43 11.09 0.59
C GLU A 49 5.93 12.47 0.16
N ASN A 50 6.38 12.95 -0.99
CA ASN A 50 6.00 14.27 -1.53
C ASN A 50 4.57 14.37 -2.06
N CYS A 51 3.80 13.26 -2.09
CA CYS A 51 2.40 13.25 -2.52
C CYS A 51 1.46 13.88 -1.47
N PHE A 52 1.89 13.96 -0.20
CA PHE A 52 1.02 14.25 0.95
C PHE A 52 1.40 15.53 1.71
N ASN A 53 2.10 16.45 1.07
CA ASN A 53 2.56 17.70 1.69
C ASN A 53 1.43 18.48 2.38
N GLY A 54 1.70 18.94 3.61
CA GLY A 54 0.81 19.78 4.41
C GLY A 54 -0.16 19.04 5.34
N ARG A 55 -0.30 17.73 5.21
CA ARG A 55 -1.16 16.89 6.08
C ARG A 55 -0.37 16.00 7.03
N VAL A 56 0.83 15.65 6.65
CA VAL A 56 1.74 14.80 7.41
C VAL A 56 2.58 15.66 8.34
N LYS A 57 2.59 15.33 9.63
CA LYS A 57 3.38 16.00 10.67
C LYS A 57 4.77 15.37 10.82
N ARG A 58 4.81 14.04 10.71
CA ARG A 58 6.03 13.25 10.84
C ARG A 58 5.96 12.05 9.91
N TRP A 59 7.06 11.75 9.25
CA TRP A 59 7.23 10.57 8.41
C TRP A 59 8.29 9.66 9.01
N VAL A 60 7.98 8.39 9.17
CA VAL A 60 8.89 7.35 9.65
C VAL A 60 8.91 6.23 8.62
N GLY A 61 10.06 5.97 8.01
CA GLY A 61 10.24 4.88 7.07
C GLY A 61 10.74 3.63 7.76
N ALA A 62 10.09 2.51 7.51
CA ALA A 62 10.55 1.19 7.89
C ALA A 62 10.78 0.33 6.65
N ASP A 63 11.90 -0.42 6.64
CA ASP A 63 12.22 -1.30 5.51
C ASP A 63 12.95 -2.56 5.99
N TYR A 64 12.93 -3.61 5.15
CA TYR A 64 13.60 -4.86 5.44
C TYR A 64 15.10 -4.77 5.13
N PRO A 65 16.00 -5.20 6.05
CA PRO A 65 17.44 -5.02 5.88
C PRO A 65 18.03 -5.70 4.64
N ALA A 66 17.40 -6.77 4.17
CA ALA A 66 17.86 -7.58 3.04
C ALA A 66 17.05 -7.37 1.76
N SER A 67 16.35 -6.24 1.62
CA SER A 67 15.51 -5.93 0.46
C SER A 67 16.28 -5.83 -0.87
N GLY A 68 17.62 -5.93 -0.83
CA GLY A 68 18.49 -5.82 -2.02
C GLY A 68 18.57 -4.40 -2.58
N HIS A 69 17.79 -3.48 -2.05
CA HIS A 69 17.90 -2.06 -2.38
C HIS A 69 19.04 -1.46 -1.54
N PRO A 70 19.88 -0.59 -2.11
CA PRO A 70 20.82 0.17 -1.29
C PRO A 70 19.98 0.85 -0.21
N PRO A 71 20.42 0.81 1.07
CA PRO A 71 19.66 1.43 2.14
C PRO A 71 19.37 2.86 1.73
N ALA A 72 18.11 3.16 1.51
CA ALA A 72 17.71 4.53 1.23
C ALA A 72 18.20 5.36 2.41
N ALA A 73 18.86 6.49 2.14
CA ALA A 73 19.45 7.36 3.17
C ALA A 73 18.42 7.88 4.20
N ARG A 74 17.19 7.37 4.18
CA ARG A 74 16.03 7.87 4.93
C ARG A 74 15.21 6.74 5.60
N VAL A 75 15.76 5.54 5.78
CA VAL A 75 15.15 4.47 6.58
C VAL A 75 15.47 4.72 8.05
N GLU A 76 14.46 4.93 8.89
CA GLU A 76 14.64 5.12 10.34
C GLU A 76 14.59 3.79 11.11
N VAL A 77 13.85 2.79 10.58
CA VAL A 77 13.66 1.51 11.25
C VAL A 77 13.91 0.38 10.26
N PHE A 78 14.92 -0.44 10.55
CA PHE A 78 15.12 -1.69 9.82
C PHE A 78 14.40 -2.82 10.55
N ALA A 79 13.37 -3.41 9.95
CA ALA A 79 12.54 -4.43 10.56
C ALA A 79 11.87 -5.33 9.54
N ASP A 80 11.46 -6.51 9.99
CA ASP A 80 10.48 -7.32 9.30
C ASP A 80 9.08 -6.70 9.46
N ALA A 81 8.36 -6.55 8.35
CA ALA A 81 7.01 -6.00 8.36
C ALA A 81 6.01 -6.87 9.15
N MET A 82 6.33 -8.15 9.37
CA MET A 82 5.53 -9.09 10.16
C MET A 82 5.77 -8.98 11.67
N GLU A 83 6.87 -8.28 12.11
CA GLU A 83 7.23 -8.08 13.52
C GLU A 83 7.93 -6.73 13.69
N LEU A 84 7.15 -5.67 13.92
CA LEU A 84 7.67 -4.31 13.99
C LEU A 84 8.15 -3.96 15.43
N PRO A 85 9.40 -3.49 15.60
CA PRO A 85 9.91 -3.02 16.89
C PRO A 85 9.38 -1.61 17.24
N LEU A 86 8.07 -1.42 17.08
CA LEU A 86 7.38 -0.15 17.25
C LEU A 86 6.27 -0.30 18.29
N ALA A 87 6.05 0.76 19.08
CA ALA A 87 5.03 0.77 20.11
C ALA A 87 3.61 0.72 19.53
N ASP A 88 2.70 0.11 20.28
CA ASP A 88 1.27 0.12 19.97
C ASP A 88 0.75 1.56 19.84
N GLN A 89 -0.21 1.78 18.96
CA GLN A 89 -0.97 3.02 18.84
C GLN A 89 -0.10 4.29 18.72
N SER A 90 1.01 4.19 17.98
CA SER A 90 1.98 5.27 17.81
C SER A 90 1.82 6.06 16.52
N PHE A 91 1.06 5.54 15.53
CA PHE A 91 0.88 6.16 14.22
C PHE A 91 -0.58 6.50 13.92
N ASP A 92 -0.78 7.58 13.18
CA ASP A 92 -2.09 8.00 12.68
C ASP A 92 -2.39 7.34 11.33
N THR A 93 -1.34 7.03 10.55
CA THR A 93 -1.44 6.36 9.25
C THR A 93 -0.32 5.34 9.09
N VAL A 94 -0.64 4.18 8.52
CA VAL A 94 0.32 3.24 7.93
C VAL A 94 0.14 3.29 6.42
N LEU A 95 1.20 3.67 5.70
CA LEU A 95 1.30 3.56 4.24
C LEU A 95 2.09 2.29 3.93
N CYS A 96 1.52 1.39 3.12
CA CYS A 96 2.13 0.11 2.75
C CYS A 96 1.96 -0.08 1.24
N THR A 97 2.99 0.24 0.46
CA THR A 97 2.88 0.28 -1.00
C THR A 97 3.76 -0.79 -1.64
N GLN A 98 3.13 -1.75 -2.32
CA GLN A 98 3.82 -2.85 -3.03
C GLN A 98 4.76 -3.62 -2.09
N VAL A 99 4.23 -4.11 -0.96
CA VAL A 99 4.95 -4.88 0.07
C VAL A 99 4.32 -6.24 0.28
N LEU A 100 2.97 -6.31 0.30
CA LEU A 100 2.26 -7.53 0.69
C LEU A 100 2.58 -8.73 -0.21
N GLU A 101 2.89 -8.50 -1.46
CA GLU A 101 3.30 -9.53 -2.43
C GLU A 101 4.64 -10.17 -2.07
N HIS A 102 5.49 -9.46 -1.32
CA HIS A 102 6.86 -9.85 -0.98
C HIS A 102 6.99 -10.50 0.40
N VAL A 103 5.89 -10.71 1.11
CA VAL A 103 5.90 -11.34 2.44
C VAL A 103 5.17 -12.67 2.43
N PRO A 104 5.71 -13.71 3.11
CA PRO A 104 5.08 -15.03 3.12
C PRO A 104 3.77 -15.05 3.91
N GLU A 105 3.63 -14.24 4.97
CA GLU A 105 2.46 -14.18 5.84
C GLU A 105 1.83 -12.78 5.86
N PRO A 106 1.09 -12.40 4.80
CA PRO A 106 0.55 -11.03 4.67
C PRO A 106 -0.46 -10.66 5.76
N LEU A 107 -1.09 -11.65 6.40
CA LEU A 107 -2.01 -11.39 7.51
C LEU A 107 -1.26 -10.82 8.73
N ASP A 108 -0.02 -11.23 8.98
CA ASP A 108 0.76 -10.75 10.12
C ASP A 108 1.23 -9.31 9.90
N VAL A 109 1.57 -8.93 8.65
CA VAL A 109 1.81 -7.52 8.30
C VAL A 109 0.60 -6.63 8.59
N LEU A 110 -0.60 -7.12 8.25
CA LEU A 110 -1.83 -6.38 8.53
C LEU A 110 -2.15 -6.30 10.03
N ARG A 111 -1.85 -7.33 10.80
CA ARG A 111 -1.99 -7.33 12.26
C ARG A 111 -1.04 -6.36 12.93
N GLU A 112 0.23 -6.34 12.51
CA GLU A 112 1.22 -5.38 12.99
C GLU A 112 0.84 -3.94 12.61
N SER A 113 0.38 -3.73 11.36
CA SER A 113 -0.15 -2.44 10.94
C SER A 113 -1.34 -1.99 11.81
N LEU A 114 -2.26 -2.91 12.14
CA LEU A 114 -3.37 -2.63 13.05
C LEU A 114 -2.87 -2.30 14.47
N ARG A 115 -1.88 -3.04 14.98
CA ARG A 115 -1.32 -2.83 16.34
C ARG A 115 -0.73 -1.44 16.49
N VAL A 116 0.13 -1.02 15.55
CA VAL A 116 0.84 0.26 15.62
C VAL A 116 -0.04 1.47 15.32
N LEU A 117 -1.18 1.30 14.64
CA LEU A 117 -2.15 2.37 14.40
C LEU A 117 -2.88 2.77 15.69
N ARG A 118 -3.13 4.05 15.84
CA ARG A 118 -4.09 4.59 16.84
C ARG A 118 -5.51 4.17 16.49
N PRO A 119 -6.43 4.08 17.48
CA PRO A 119 -7.86 3.99 17.20
C PRO A 119 -8.30 5.09 16.21
N GLY A 120 -9.11 4.75 15.20
CA GLY A 120 -9.49 5.66 14.12
C GLY A 120 -8.40 5.94 13.07
N GLY A 121 -7.18 5.45 13.26
CA GLY A 121 -6.08 5.57 12.30
C GLY A 121 -6.31 4.75 11.02
N HIS A 122 -5.60 5.09 9.95
CA HIS A 122 -5.83 4.52 8.62
C HIS A 122 -4.65 3.68 8.12
N LEU A 123 -4.99 2.54 7.51
CA LEU A 123 -4.10 1.80 6.62
C LEU A 123 -4.41 2.23 5.18
N VAL A 124 -3.38 2.68 4.46
CA VAL A 124 -3.41 2.96 3.02
C VAL A 124 -2.44 1.98 2.35
N LEU A 125 -2.98 1.02 1.64
CA LEU A 125 -2.22 -0.11 1.12
C LEU A 125 -2.42 -0.23 -0.39
N THR A 126 -1.34 -0.51 -1.12
CA THR A 126 -1.42 -0.93 -2.53
C THR A 126 -0.80 -2.30 -2.74
N ALA A 127 -1.43 -3.11 -3.59
CA ALA A 127 -0.90 -4.42 -3.96
C ALA A 127 -1.25 -4.77 -5.42
N PRO A 128 -0.39 -5.54 -6.12
CA PRO A 128 -0.60 -5.87 -7.52
C PRO A 128 -1.66 -6.96 -7.70
N GLN A 129 -2.46 -6.83 -8.77
CA GLN A 129 -3.28 -7.92 -9.31
C GLN A 129 -2.57 -8.62 -10.46
N TYR A 130 -1.96 -7.84 -11.35
CA TYR A 130 -1.19 -8.32 -12.49
C TYR A 130 0.19 -7.69 -12.50
N ASN A 131 1.19 -8.52 -12.31
CA ASN A 131 2.60 -8.17 -12.51
C ASN A 131 3.38 -9.45 -12.78
N GLY A 132 4.44 -9.38 -13.58
CA GLY A 132 5.41 -10.46 -13.74
C GLY A 132 6.15 -10.74 -12.43
N LEU A 133 6.91 -11.83 -12.37
CA LEU A 133 7.80 -12.11 -11.23
C LEU A 133 8.80 -10.98 -11.05
N HIS A 134 8.98 -10.51 -9.83
CA HIS A 134 9.92 -9.45 -9.47
C HIS A 134 10.31 -9.57 -8.00
N GLY A 135 11.52 -9.12 -7.64
CA GLY A 135 11.99 -9.23 -6.26
C GLY A 135 12.28 -10.66 -5.79
N GLU A 136 12.53 -11.60 -6.75
CA GLU A 136 12.79 -13.00 -6.43
C GLU A 136 13.97 -13.19 -5.46
N PRO A 137 13.89 -14.17 -4.54
CA PRO A 137 12.84 -15.19 -4.38
C PRO A 137 11.64 -14.74 -3.53
N GLN A 138 11.58 -13.51 -3.04
CA GLN A 138 10.49 -12.99 -2.21
C GLN A 138 9.37 -12.41 -3.07
N ASP A 139 8.69 -13.24 -3.86
CA ASP A 139 7.54 -12.85 -4.69
C ASP A 139 6.45 -13.91 -4.59
N PHE A 140 5.54 -13.75 -3.63
CA PHE A 140 4.64 -14.81 -3.19
C PHE A 140 3.22 -14.67 -3.74
N TYR A 141 2.69 -13.42 -3.88
CA TYR A 141 1.25 -13.22 -4.09
C TYR A 141 0.91 -12.18 -5.16
N ARG A 142 -0.29 -12.36 -5.73
CA ARG A 142 -1.04 -11.36 -6.49
C ARG A 142 -2.44 -11.29 -5.91
N TYR A 143 -3.00 -10.08 -5.80
CA TYR A 143 -4.20 -9.86 -5.01
C TYR A 143 -5.39 -9.44 -5.86
N THR A 144 -6.53 -10.12 -5.70
CA THR A 144 -7.81 -9.58 -6.11
C THR A 144 -8.35 -8.60 -5.05
N LYS A 145 -9.27 -7.71 -5.43
CA LYS A 145 -9.94 -6.83 -4.46
C LYS A 145 -10.60 -7.60 -3.31
N TYR A 146 -11.16 -8.77 -3.61
CA TYR A 146 -11.83 -9.63 -2.61
C TYR A 146 -10.84 -10.28 -1.65
N GLY A 147 -9.66 -10.67 -2.14
CA GLY A 147 -8.58 -11.20 -1.30
C GLY A 147 -8.06 -10.14 -0.32
N LEU A 148 -7.81 -8.92 -0.81
CA LEU A 148 -7.38 -7.80 0.05
C LEU A 148 -8.45 -7.45 1.09
N GLU A 149 -9.72 -7.37 0.68
CA GLU A 149 -10.83 -7.08 1.60
C GLU A 149 -10.95 -8.15 2.69
N HIS A 150 -10.85 -9.43 2.29
CA HIS A 150 -10.90 -10.55 3.22
C HIS A 150 -9.76 -10.50 4.25
N LEU A 151 -8.51 -10.30 3.79
CA LEU A 151 -7.35 -10.21 4.67
C LEU A 151 -7.46 -9.02 5.64
N ALA A 152 -7.84 -7.83 5.15
CA ALA A 152 -8.00 -6.66 5.99
C ALA A 152 -9.07 -6.86 7.07
N LYS A 153 -10.24 -7.42 6.73
CA LYS A 153 -11.29 -7.76 7.69
C LYS A 153 -10.84 -8.82 8.70
N LYS A 154 -10.12 -9.85 8.24
CA LYS A 154 -9.56 -10.91 9.08
C LYS A 154 -8.53 -10.39 10.08
N ALA A 155 -7.75 -9.35 9.69
CA ALA A 155 -6.83 -8.65 10.58
C ALA A 155 -7.52 -7.76 11.62
N GLY A 156 -8.81 -7.40 11.42
CA GLY A 156 -9.59 -6.57 12.33
C GLY A 156 -9.86 -5.14 11.83
N PHE A 157 -9.53 -4.83 10.59
CA PHE A 157 -9.80 -3.53 9.98
C PHE A 157 -11.26 -3.39 9.52
N THR A 158 -11.75 -2.14 9.53
CA THR A 158 -12.95 -1.74 8.80
C THR A 158 -12.55 -1.17 7.44
N VAL A 159 -12.85 -1.90 6.36
CA VAL A 159 -12.54 -1.45 5.00
C VAL A 159 -13.45 -0.27 4.63
N LYS A 160 -12.84 0.84 4.22
CA LYS A 160 -13.51 2.06 3.80
C LYS A 160 -13.64 2.15 2.28
N ARG A 161 -12.59 1.75 1.54
CA ARG A 161 -12.53 1.91 0.10
C ARG A 161 -11.56 0.90 -0.52
N ILE A 162 -11.88 0.41 -1.71
CA ILE A 162 -10.96 -0.33 -2.57
C ILE A 162 -11.11 0.24 -3.98
N GLU A 163 -10.00 0.72 -4.56
CA GLU A 163 -9.98 1.31 -5.89
C GLU A 163 -8.99 0.60 -6.81
N PRO A 164 -9.31 0.43 -8.10
CA PRO A 164 -8.38 -0.11 -9.07
C PRO A 164 -7.26 0.90 -9.35
N ILE A 165 -6.06 0.39 -9.60
CA ILE A 165 -4.87 1.14 -10.03
C ILE A 165 -4.64 0.86 -11.50
N GLY A 166 -4.72 1.89 -12.35
CA GLY A 166 -4.67 1.75 -13.81
C GLY A 166 -5.84 0.92 -14.34
N GLY A 167 -5.73 0.51 -15.60
CA GLY A 167 -6.70 -0.33 -16.27
C GLY A 167 -6.01 -1.32 -17.22
N LEU A 168 -6.79 -2.01 -18.04
CA LEU A 168 -6.28 -3.04 -18.95
C LEU A 168 -5.27 -2.48 -19.96
N ILE A 169 -5.53 -1.29 -20.52
CA ILE A 169 -4.67 -0.70 -21.56
C ILE A 169 -3.36 -0.20 -20.88
N THR A 170 -3.46 0.39 -19.70
CA THR A 170 -2.29 0.78 -18.89
C THR A 170 -1.44 -0.44 -18.56
N LEU A 171 -2.05 -1.55 -18.14
CA LEU A 171 -1.34 -2.81 -17.91
C LEU A 171 -0.62 -3.29 -19.17
N PHE A 172 -1.29 -3.29 -20.32
CA PHE A 172 -0.70 -3.72 -21.59
C PHE A 172 0.48 -2.82 -22.00
N THR A 173 0.33 -1.50 -21.87
CA THR A 173 1.41 -0.56 -22.20
C THR A 173 2.59 -0.67 -21.22
N PHE A 174 2.34 -0.97 -19.96
CA PHE A 174 3.37 -1.26 -18.96
C PHE A 174 4.18 -2.51 -19.34
N GLN A 175 3.50 -3.63 -19.60
CA GLN A 175 4.16 -4.89 -19.95
C GLN A 175 4.98 -4.77 -21.24
N THR A 176 4.41 -4.16 -22.28
CA THR A 176 5.14 -3.93 -23.53
C THR A 176 6.35 -3.01 -23.34
N THR A 177 6.25 -2.01 -22.46
CA THR A 177 7.37 -1.11 -22.16
C THR A 177 8.53 -1.83 -21.49
N ILE A 178 8.27 -2.72 -20.52
CA ILE A 178 9.31 -3.51 -19.87
C ILE A 178 10.09 -4.33 -20.92
N HIS A 179 9.41 -4.99 -21.85
CA HIS A 179 10.03 -5.81 -22.87
C HIS A 179 10.74 -4.99 -23.95
N CYS A 180 10.28 -3.79 -24.25
CA CYS A 180 10.88 -2.88 -25.23
C CYS A 180 11.91 -1.91 -24.64
N ALA A 181 12.09 -1.86 -23.32
CA ALA A 181 13.06 -0.99 -22.66
C ALA A 181 14.51 -1.12 -23.22
N PRO A 182 15.00 -2.29 -23.63
CA PRO A 182 16.32 -2.44 -24.25
C PRO A 182 16.51 -1.63 -25.53
N LEU A 183 15.44 -1.26 -26.23
CA LEU A 183 15.48 -0.47 -27.46
C LEU A 183 15.86 1.00 -27.21
N ARG A 184 15.89 1.46 -25.95
CA ARG A 184 16.28 2.80 -25.50
C ARG A 184 15.50 3.95 -26.15
N CYS A 185 14.31 3.70 -26.68
CA CYS A 185 13.42 4.69 -27.28
C CYS A 185 12.49 5.35 -26.23
N TRP A 186 13.08 5.90 -25.17
CA TRP A 186 12.36 6.36 -23.98
C TRP A 186 11.21 7.33 -24.27
N LEU A 187 11.37 8.24 -25.23
CA LEU A 187 10.31 9.18 -25.60
C LEU A 187 9.10 8.46 -26.21
N LEU A 188 9.33 7.50 -27.11
CA LEU A 188 8.26 6.73 -27.75
C LEU A 188 7.57 5.82 -26.73
N LEU A 189 8.34 5.19 -25.82
CA LEU A 189 7.80 4.37 -24.74
C LEU A 189 6.96 5.21 -23.76
N GLY A 190 7.44 6.42 -23.44
CA GLY A 190 6.68 7.36 -22.60
C GLY A 190 5.38 7.83 -23.22
N LEU A 191 5.39 8.12 -24.53
CA LEU A 191 4.18 8.46 -25.29
C LEU A 191 3.20 7.28 -25.35
N TRP A 192 3.71 6.07 -25.54
CA TRP A 192 2.94 4.84 -25.53
C TRP A 192 2.23 4.60 -24.19
N GLN A 193 2.97 4.73 -23.08
CA GLN A 193 2.42 4.62 -21.72
C GLN A 193 1.38 5.73 -21.44
N TRP A 194 1.67 6.96 -21.85
CA TRP A 194 0.73 8.07 -21.71
C TRP A 194 -0.56 7.84 -22.49
N ALA A 195 -0.47 7.36 -23.74
CA ALA A 195 -1.63 7.03 -24.55
C ALA A 195 -2.49 5.93 -23.90
N GLY A 196 -1.84 4.87 -23.38
CA GLY A 196 -2.53 3.80 -22.67
C GLY A 196 -3.28 4.30 -21.44
N TRP A 197 -2.63 5.14 -20.64
CA TRP A 197 -3.25 5.78 -19.48
C TRP A 197 -4.48 6.60 -19.88
N LYS A 198 -4.38 7.43 -20.92
CA LYS A 198 -5.49 8.26 -21.41
C LYS A 198 -6.65 7.43 -21.98
N LEU A 199 -6.35 6.34 -22.66
CA LEU A 199 -7.39 5.44 -23.18
C LEU A 199 -8.15 4.74 -22.03
N ASP A 200 -7.46 4.34 -20.95
CA ASP A 200 -8.15 3.78 -19.79
C ASP A 200 -9.03 4.80 -19.04
N GLU A 201 -8.63 6.09 -19.00
CA GLU A 201 -9.50 7.16 -18.50
C GLU A 201 -10.78 7.30 -19.32
N MET A 202 -10.69 7.13 -20.66
CA MET A 202 -11.83 7.23 -21.57
C MET A 202 -12.72 5.97 -21.58
N PHE A 203 -12.10 4.79 -21.37
CA PHE A 203 -12.78 3.48 -21.44
C PHE A 203 -12.46 2.63 -20.21
N PRO A 204 -12.91 3.02 -19.01
CA PRO A 204 -12.52 2.38 -17.77
C PRO A 204 -13.00 0.92 -17.67
N ARG A 205 -12.07 0.01 -17.38
CA ARG A 205 -12.32 -1.41 -17.12
C ARG A 205 -11.81 -1.81 -15.75
N PRO A 206 -12.55 -1.51 -14.67
CA PRO A 206 -12.06 -1.62 -13.30
C PRO A 206 -11.81 -3.06 -12.82
N LYS A 207 -12.20 -4.07 -13.60
CA LYS A 207 -11.93 -5.49 -13.28
C LYS A 207 -10.54 -5.93 -13.74
N ASP A 208 -10.03 -5.33 -14.81
CA ASP A 208 -8.75 -5.64 -15.43
C ASP A 208 -7.80 -4.47 -15.17
N CYS A 209 -7.25 -4.42 -13.97
CA CYS A 209 -6.38 -3.34 -13.50
C CYS A 209 -5.01 -3.90 -13.07
N MET A 210 -4.03 -3.06 -12.95
CA MET A 210 -2.68 -3.44 -12.52
C MET A 210 -2.65 -3.94 -11.08
N GLY A 211 -3.47 -3.35 -10.21
CA GLY A 211 -3.57 -3.65 -8.80
C GLY A 211 -4.68 -2.87 -8.12
N TYR A 212 -4.67 -2.88 -6.81
CA TYR A 212 -5.66 -2.17 -6.00
C TYR A 212 -5.02 -1.32 -4.93
N LEU A 213 -5.64 -0.17 -4.67
CA LEU A 213 -5.51 0.58 -3.44
C LEU A 213 -6.62 0.11 -2.48
N LEU A 214 -6.24 -0.20 -1.24
CA LEU A 214 -7.15 -0.44 -0.14
C LEU A 214 -6.95 0.64 0.91
N ILE A 215 -8.06 1.24 1.37
CA ILE A 215 -8.12 2.12 2.52
C ILE A 215 -8.96 1.45 3.59
N ALA A 216 -8.37 1.25 4.75
CA ALA A 216 -9.03 0.64 5.90
C ALA A 216 -8.74 1.44 7.17
N ALA A 217 -9.69 1.43 8.11
CA ALA A 217 -9.53 2.11 9.39
C ALA A 217 -9.41 1.10 10.53
N LYS A 218 -8.56 1.40 11.49
CA LYS A 218 -8.60 0.73 12.79
C LYS A 218 -9.88 1.18 13.50
N PRO A 219 -10.75 0.26 13.95
CA PRO A 219 -11.94 0.61 14.71
C PRO A 219 -11.58 1.47 15.92
N ASP A 220 -12.44 2.42 16.24
CA ASP A 220 -12.34 3.17 17.49
C ASP A 220 -12.40 2.21 18.68
N ALA A 221 -11.69 2.51 19.75
CA ALA A 221 -11.83 1.76 20.98
C ALA A 221 -13.31 1.85 21.42
N SER A 222 -14.04 0.76 21.30
CA SER A 222 -15.44 0.71 21.74
C SER A 222 -15.49 1.07 23.22
N PRO A 223 -16.25 2.09 23.64
CA PRO A 223 -16.32 2.47 25.06
C PRO A 223 -17.00 1.40 25.93
N ASN A 224 -17.53 0.30 25.37
CA ASN A 224 -18.21 -0.75 26.13
C ASN A 224 -18.14 -2.10 25.41
N ARG A 225 -17.06 -2.87 25.64
CA ARG A 225 -17.25 -4.32 25.77
C ARG A 225 -17.36 -4.60 27.27
N PRO A 226 -18.51 -5.07 27.77
CA PRO A 226 -18.57 -5.63 29.10
C PRO A 226 -17.55 -6.77 29.16
N ARG A 227 -16.62 -6.71 30.14
CA ARG A 227 -15.78 -7.86 30.46
C ARG A 227 -16.73 -8.98 30.81
N THR A 228 -16.85 -9.98 29.96
CA THR A 228 -17.49 -11.25 30.33
C THR A 228 -16.62 -11.85 31.43
N ILE A 229 -16.99 -11.57 32.67
CA ILE A 229 -16.46 -12.27 33.82
C ILE A 229 -17.05 -13.69 33.71
N PHE A 230 -16.24 -14.62 33.22
CA PHE A 230 -16.54 -16.04 33.44
C PHE A 230 -16.42 -16.28 34.93
N SER A 231 -17.50 -16.15 35.66
CA SER A 231 -17.63 -16.70 37.02
C SER A 231 -17.64 -18.20 36.86
N GLY A 232 -16.50 -18.84 37.14
CA GLY A 232 -16.43 -20.29 37.30
C GLY A 232 -17.33 -20.73 38.44
N GLY A 233 -18.54 -21.15 38.09
CA GLY A 233 -19.40 -21.88 38.99
C GLY A 233 -18.86 -23.31 39.15
N ALA A 234 -18.16 -23.55 40.23
CA ALA A 234 -17.92 -24.91 40.71
C ALA A 234 -19.26 -25.56 41.05
N ALA A 235 -19.72 -26.47 40.20
CA ALA A 235 -20.82 -27.38 40.55
C ALA A 235 -20.23 -28.56 41.32
N ASN A 236 -20.30 -28.50 42.65
CA ASN A 236 -20.24 -29.65 43.51
C ASN A 236 -21.48 -30.52 43.21
N THR A 237 -21.28 -31.76 42.83
CA THR A 237 -22.29 -32.81 42.89
C THR A 237 -21.78 -33.86 43.85
N PRO A 238 -22.51 -34.15 44.96
CA PRO A 238 -22.24 -35.32 45.81
C PRO A 238 -23.04 -36.52 45.35
N CYS A 239 -22.50 -37.71 45.62
CA CYS A 239 -22.98 -39.10 45.49
C CYS A 239 -22.99 -39.66 44.10
#